data_bba4b14ce32d2c00989ed08ca781fb3b
#
_entry.id   bba4b14ce32d2c00989ed08ca781fb3b
#
_cell.length_a   1.000
_cell.length_b   1.000
_cell.length_c   1.000
_cell.angle_alpha   90.00
_cell.angle_beta   90.00
_cell.angle_gamma   90.00
#
_symmetry.space_group_name_H-M   'P 1'
#
loop_
_entity.id
_entity.type
_entity.pdbx_description
1 polymer ?
#
loop_
_entity_poly.entity_id
_entity_poly.type
_entity_poly.pdbx_seq_one_letter_code
_entity_poly.pdbx_strand_id
1 'polypeptide(L)'
;MAKVRTIPDPVATHARESRRLSTLLEVSQALSGTLNLKSGLHRVLEILAKHHGTVRGLVTLLHDNNDLHVEASDGLDAPSHAVRYRVGEGIIGKVVESSRPIVVPRVSKEPAFLHRAAKRPELPREELSFICVPILLNRRAVGALGVDLKFNPDRDYDRYVKFLGVAASSIAQAVKIQRLVEEDKKRLVDENTHLRQELKERYDFSTIIGTSGPVRQMYEQMAQVAATNTTVLIRGESGTGKELVAHSIHYNSPRANKPFIKVSCAALPDSLIESELFGYERGAFTGAEQRKKGRFEMAEGGTLFLDEIGDINLATQVKLLRVLQEREFERLGSTETVKVNVRMVAATNKDMERAIASGTFREDLYYRLNVFTIFVPPLRERKADLLLLVDHFLEKFSREHRKSIKRIATPAIDMLMSYHWPGNVRELENTLERAVLMCDGQVVHGHHLPPSLQTAEASGTVTRVSLSDAVAGFEKDLIQDALKTTRGNRAKAARLLDTTERVLNYKVRKYVIDVRRFTS
;
A
#
# COMPACT_ATOMS: atom_id res chain seq x y z
N MET A 1 48.78 61.28 -22.39
CA MET A 1 47.34 61.67 -22.37
C MET A 1 46.60 60.75 -21.45
N ALA A 2 46.20 61.22 -20.26
CA ALA A 2 45.48 60.46 -19.25
C ALA A 2 44.02 60.27 -19.69
N LYS A 3 43.52 59.00 -19.77
CA LYS A 3 42.10 58.70 -20.01
C LYS A 3 41.31 59.21 -18.83
N VAL A 4 40.49 60.22 -19.04
CA VAL A 4 39.45 60.68 -18.11
C VAL A 4 38.53 59.55 -17.88
N ARG A 5 38.48 58.96 -16.66
CA ARG A 5 37.45 58.05 -16.21
C ARG A 5 36.14 58.86 -16.03
N THR A 6 35.26 58.79 -16.98
CA THR A 6 33.89 59.29 -16.86
C THR A 6 33.21 58.59 -15.68
N ILE A 7 32.84 59.33 -14.67
CA ILE A 7 32.01 58.86 -13.54
C ILE A 7 30.65 58.42 -14.13
N PRO A 8 30.21 57.19 -13.95
CA PRO A 8 28.93 56.75 -14.51
C PRO A 8 27.81 57.52 -13.82
N ASP A 9 26.85 57.98 -14.63
CA ASP A 9 25.64 58.66 -14.18
C ASP A 9 24.90 57.82 -13.14
N PRO A 10 24.70 58.33 -11.89
CA PRO A 10 24.03 57.57 -10.80
C PRO A 10 22.62 57.13 -11.19
N VAL A 11 21.85 57.93 -11.94
CA VAL A 11 20.49 57.63 -12.36
C VAL A 11 20.46 56.46 -13.36
N ALA A 12 21.39 56.45 -14.32
CA ALA A 12 21.52 55.31 -15.28
C ALA A 12 21.99 54.03 -14.61
N THR A 13 22.75 54.11 -13.54
CA THR A 13 23.20 52.95 -12.75
C THR A 13 22.05 52.35 -11.95
N HIS A 14 21.24 53.14 -11.26
CA HIS A 14 20.07 52.68 -10.52
C HIS A 14 19.00 52.05 -11.42
N ALA A 15 18.71 52.66 -12.59
CA ALA A 15 17.77 52.09 -13.55
C ALA A 15 18.21 50.71 -14.07
N ARG A 16 19.52 50.48 -14.28
CA ARG A 16 20.05 49.19 -14.69
C ARG A 16 19.99 48.14 -13.56
N GLU A 17 20.22 48.53 -12.32
CA GLU A 17 20.09 47.62 -11.16
C GLU A 17 18.65 47.23 -10.89
N SER A 18 17.72 48.19 -10.94
CA SER A 18 16.29 47.95 -10.81
C SER A 18 15.78 46.94 -11.87
N ARG A 19 16.23 47.10 -13.14
CA ARG A 19 15.85 46.16 -14.22
C ARG A 19 16.39 44.74 -13.96
N ARG A 20 17.62 44.60 -13.42
CA ARG A 20 18.17 43.28 -13.06
C ARG A 20 17.39 42.59 -11.95
N LEU A 21 17.03 43.34 -10.90
CA LEU A 21 16.23 42.82 -9.81
C LEU A 21 14.84 42.36 -10.29
N SER A 22 14.20 43.16 -11.13
CA SER A 22 12.93 42.80 -11.76
C SER A 22 13.03 41.51 -12.58
N THR A 23 14.11 41.38 -13.38
CA THR A 23 14.36 40.17 -14.17
C THR A 23 14.56 38.93 -13.29
N LEU A 24 15.34 39.05 -12.21
CA LEU A 24 15.52 37.91 -11.27
C LEU A 24 14.24 37.50 -10.58
N LEU A 25 13.36 38.46 -10.26
CA LEU A 25 12.02 38.18 -9.73
C LEU A 25 11.18 37.42 -10.74
N GLU A 26 11.14 37.87 -12.02
CA GLU A 26 10.41 37.20 -13.09
C GLU A 26 10.97 35.78 -13.34
N VAL A 27 12.30 35.60 -13.29
CA VAL A 27 12.95 34.26 -13.37
C VAL A 27 12.49 33.35 -12.23
N SER A 28 12.48 33.86 -11.01
CA SER A 28 12.02 33.09 -9.85
C SER A 28 10.53 32.70 -9.96
N GLN A 29 9.68 33.63 -10.40
CA GLN A 29 8.25 33.37 -10.63
C GLN A 29 8.01 32.36 -11.76
N ALA A 30 8.77 32.43 -12.85
CA ALA A 30 8.67 31.50 -13.97
C ALA A 30 9.00 30.04 -13.54
N LEU A 31 9.98 29.86 -12.64
CA LEU A 31 10.35 28.56 -12.12
C LEU A 31 9.39 28.03 -11.06
N SER A 32 8.80 28.91 -10.22
CA SER A 32 7.87 28.53 -9.16
C SER A 32 6.44 28.28 -9.67
N GLY A 33 6.06 28.93 -10.78
CA GLY A 33 4.69 28.89 -11.33
C GLY A 33 4.37 27.68 -12.20
N THR A 34 5.30 26.75 -12.40
CA THR A 34 5.11 25.59 -13.27
C THR A 34 5.59 24.30 -12.62
N LEU A 35 4.81 23.22 -12.78
CA LEU A 35 5.20 21.86 -12.39
C LEU A 35 6.14 21.20 -13.42
N ASN A 36 6.26 21.77 -14.62
CA ASN A 36 7.12 21.25 -15.67
C ASN A 36 8.41 22.06 -15.74
N LEU A 37 9.50 21.47 -15.25
CA LEU A 37 10.83 22.12 -15.25
C LEU A 37 11.24 22.62 -16.64
N LYS A 38 11.04 21.83 -17.70
CA LYS A 38 11.42 22.23 -19.07
C LYS A 38 10.72 23.52 -19.50
N SER A 39 9.42 23.62 -19.27
CA SER A 39 8.65 24.83 -19.57
C SER A 39 9.14 26.03 -18.75
N GLY A 40 9.47 25.81 -17.48
CA GLY A 40 10.05 26.84 -16.62
C GLY A 40 11.40 27.34 -17.13
N LEU A 41 12.30 26.42 -17.54
CA LEU A 41 13.60 26.75 -18.09
C LEU A 41 13.51 27.52 -19.42
N HIS A 42 12.61 27.14 -20.33
CA HIS A 42 12.37 27.91 -21.56
C HIS A 42 11.96 29.33 -21.24
N ARG A 43 11.02 29.50 -20.32
CA ARG A 43 10.54 30.82 -19.92
C ARG A 43 11.64 31.69 -19.29
N VAL A 44 12.57 31.08 -18.56
CA VAL A 44 13.77 31.77 -18.05
C VAL A 44 14.62 32.32 -19.18
N LEU A 45 14.87 31.52 -20.23
CA LEU A 45 15.67 31.94 -21.39
C LEU A 45 14.98 33.08 -22.16
N GLU A 46 13.65 33.00 -22.37
CA GLU A 46 12.84 34.09 -22.99
C GLU A 46 12.94 35.40 -22.18
N ILE A 47 12.86 35.33 -20.84
CA ILE A 47 12.99 36.49 -19.95
C ILE A 47 14.37 37.11 -20.10
N LEU A 48 15.46 36.29 -20.16
CA LEU A 48 16.82 36.76 -20.37
C LEU A 48 16.97 37.40 -21.75
N ALA A 49 16.38 36.83 -22.80
CA ALA A 49 16.38 37.42 -24.15
C ALA A 49 15.71 38.79 -24.17
N LYS A 50 14.52 38.89 -23.58
CA LYS A 50 13.68 40.11 -23.52
C LYS A 50 14.37 41.26 -22.77
N HIS A 51 14.95 40.99 -21.61
CA HIS A 51 15.44 42.04 -20.70
C HIS A 51 16.92 42.33 -20.83
N HIS A 52 17.73 41.38 -21.28
CA HIS A 52 19.18 41.48 -21.37
C HIS A 52 19.74 41.35 -22.78
N GLY A 53 18.86 41.17 -23.78
CA GLY A 53 19.26 41.09 -25.19
C GLY A 53 20.17 39.90 -25.47
N THR A 54 19.96 38.78 -24.82
CA THR A 54 20.63 37.52 -25.18
C THR A 54 20.14 37.09 -26.55
N VAL A 55 21.06 36.78 -27.44
CA VAL A 55 20.77 36.36 -28.82
C VAL A 55 20.38 34.89 -28.82
N ARG A 56 21.00 34.12 -27.95
CA ARG A 56 20.75 32.67 -27.75
C ARG A 56 20.96 32.34 -26.29
N GLY A 57 20.22 31.35 -25.82
CA GLY A 57 20.37 30.83 -24.47
C GLY A 57 20.22 29.30 -24.47
N LEU A 58 20.91 28.65 -23.54
CA LEU A 58 20.73 27.20 -23.31
C LEU A 58 20.93 26.87 -21.85
N VAL A 59 20.20 25.89 -21.38
CA VAL A 59 20.36 25.25 -20.08
C VAL A 59 20.66 23.79 -20.31
N THR A 60 21.78 23.33 -19.76
CA THR A 60 22.15 21.90 -19.75
C THR A 60 22.10 21.35 -18.34
N LEU A 61 21.62 20.11 -18.19
CA LEU A 61 21.64 19.39 -16.92
C LEU A 61 22.41 18.08 -17.06
N LEU A 62 23.07 17.70 -15.98
CA LEU A 62 23.84 16.47 -15.86
C LEU A 62 22.89 15.31 -15.55
N HIS A 63 22.95 14.25 -16.36
CA HIS A 63 22.26 12.98 -16.18
C HIS A 63 23.18 11.89 -15.63
N ASP A 64 22.61 10.77 -15.19
CA ASP A 64 23.31 9.67 -14.49
C ASP A 64 24.49 9.07 -15.29
N ASN A 65 24.50 9.22 -16.63
CA ASN A 65 25.56 8.71 -17.52
C ASN A 65 26.77 9.65 -17.62
N ASN A 66 26.85 10.70 -16.80
CA ASN A 66 27.86 11.75 -16.92
C ASN A 66 27.74 12.58 -18.22
N ASP A 67 26.64 12.49 -18.92
CA ASP A 67 26.29 13.27 -20.10
C ASP A 67 25.49 14.51 -19.74
N LEU A 68 25.78 15.63 -20.39
CA LEU A 68 25.05 16.88 -20.26
C LEU A 68 24.03 16.99 -21.39
N HIS A 69 22.75 16.95 -21.03
CA HIS A 69 21.65 17.10 -21.97
C HIS A 69 21.16 18.55 -21.99
N VAL A 70 20.82 19.05 -23.17
CA VAL A 70 20.18 20.36 -23.30
C VAL A 70 18.71 20.22 -22.94
N GLU A 71 18.32 20.76 -21.79
CA GLU A 71 16.94 20.70 -21.29
C GLU A 71 16.06 21.84 -21.84
N ALA A 72 16.67 22.99 -22.07
CA ALA A 72 16.00 24.14 -22.69
C ALA A 72 16.98 24.93 -23.55
N SER A 73 16.47 25.48 -24.66
CA SER A 73 17.22 26.38 -25.54
C SER A 73 16.29 27.44 -26.10
N ASP A 74 16.84 28.63 -26.37
CA ASP A 74 16.19 29.75 -27.04
C ASP A 74 17.12 30.30 -28.11
N GLY A 75 16.56 30.67 -29.29
CA GLY A 75 17.32 31.17 -30.42
C GLY A 75 18.26 30.14 -31.12
N LEU A 76 18.02 28.84 -30.94
CA LEU A 76 18.77 27.74 -31.58
C LEU A 76 17.90 27.00 -32.60
N ASP A 77 18.42 26.77 -33.81
CA ASP A 77 17.71 26.12 -34.92
C ASP A 77 17.62 24.59 -34.81
N ALA A 78 18.36 23.97 -33.90
CA ALA A 78 18.36 22.52 -33.70
C ALA A 78 17.41 22.10 -32.58
N PRO A 79 16.65 20.98 -32.75
CA PRO A 79 15.84 20.44 -31.67
C PRO A 79 16.73 20.12 -30.48
N SER A 80 16.43 20.71 -29.31
CA SER A 80 17.21 20.66 -28.07
C SER A 80 17.59 19.23 -27.62
N HIS A 81 16.81 18.22 -28.00
CA HIS A 81 17.00 16.82 -27.60
C HIS A 81 18.15 16.08 -28.32
N ALA A 82 18.72 16.64 -29.39
CA ALA A 82 19.76 15.99 -30.18
C ALA A 82 21.19 16.34 -29.76
N VAL A 83 21.34 17.37 -28.92
CA VAL A 83 22.67 17.89 -28.57
C VAL A 83 23.09 17.41 -27.16
N ARG A 84 24.18 16.65 -27.12
CA ARG A 84 24.78 16.15 -25.89
C ARG A 84 26.22 16.65 -25.77
N TYR A 85 26.62 16.95 -24.55
CA TYR A 85 28.02 17.29 -24.20
C TYR A 85 28.52 16.33 -23.14
N ARG A 86 29.83 16.07 -23.09
CA ARG A 86 30.42 15.34 -21.97
C ARG A 86 31.04 16.33 -20.98
N VAL A 87 31.13 15.92 -19.72
CA VAL A 87 31.86 16.69 -18.72
C VAL A 87 33.33 16.85 -19.18
N GLY A 88 33.88 18.08 -19.11
CA GLY A 88 35.20 18.43 -19.63
C GLY A 88 35.23 18.79 -21.12
N GLU A 89 34.17 18.51 -21.89
CA GLU A 89 34.14 18.74 -23.34
C GLU A 89 33.61 20.15 -23.70
N GLY A 90 34.36 20.89 -24.44
CA GLY A 90 34.02 22.27 -24.86
C GLY A 90 33.89 23.23 -23.67
N ILE A 91 33.29 24.40 -23.88
CA ILE A 91 33.13 25.42 -22.82
C ILE A 91 32.13 24.93 -21.76
N ILE A 92 31.00 24.34 -22.17
CA ILE A 92 29.94 23.89 -21.27
C ILE A 92 30.44 22.77 -20.36
N GLY A 93 31.09 21.74 -20.93
CA GLY A 93 31.65 20.63 -20.16
C GLY A 93 32.75 21.07 -19.18
N LYS A 94 33.59 22.02 -19.57
CA LYS A 94 34.65 22.61 -18.69
C LYS A 94 34.05 23.41 -17.53
N VAL A 95 32.95 24.14 -17.76
CA VAL A 95 32.23 24.87 -16.69
C VAL A 95 31.65 23.90 -15.66
N VAL A 96 31.10 22.79 -16.11
CA VAL A 96 30.55 21.78 -15.20
C VAL A 96 31.68 21.06 -14.45
N GLU A 97 32.77 20.70 -15.11
CA GLU A 97 33.92 20.05 -14.50
C GLU A 97 34.60 20.94 -13.44
N SER A 98 34.89 22.20 -13.78
CA SER A 98 35.58 23.13 -12.88
C SER A 98 34.68 23.78 -11.85
N SER A 99 33.37 23.72 -12.03
CA SER A 99 32.35 24.46 -11.24
C SER A 99 32.62 25.98 -11.21
N ARG A 100 33.27 26.52 -12.26
CA ARG A 100 33.63 27.95 -12.39
C ARG A 100 33.04 28.52 -13.67
N PRO A 101 32.61 29.79 -13.66
CA PRO A 101 32.10 30.44 -14.85
C PRO A 101 33.24 30.66 -15.87
N ILE A 102 32.91 30.55 -17.16
CA ILE A 102 33.82 30.85 -18.28
C ILE A 102 33.17 31.92 -19.14
N VAL A 103 33.97 32.92 -19.47
CA VAL A 103 33.59 34.02 -20.38
C VAL A 103 34.46 33.94 -21.63
N VAL A 104 33.82 33.93 -22.79
CA VAL A 104 34.45 33.99 -24.11
C VAL A 104 34.08 35.33 -24.75
N PRO A 105 34.94 36.38 -24.68
CA PRO A 105 34.60 37.70 -25.21
C PRO A 105 34.34 37.70 -26.73
N ARG A 106 35.05 36.86 -27.48
CA ARG A 106 34.89 36.71 -28.94
C ARG A 106 34.84 35.23 -29.31
N VAL A 107 33.65 34.73 -29.63
CA VAL A 107 33.43 33.33 -29.96
C VAL A 107 34.21 32.89 -31.20
N SER A 108 34.42 33.79 -32.19
CA SER A 108 35.16 33.48 -33.42
C SER A 108 36.64 33.15 -33.17
N LYS A 109 37.22 33.59 -32.03
CA LYS A 109 38.63 33.41 -31.68
C LYS A 109 38.88 32.28 -30.68
N GLU A 110 37.85 31.57 -30.23
CA GLU A 110 37.94 30.53 -29.20
C GLU A 110 37.87 29.11 -29.79
N PRO A 111 39.01 28.39 -29.88
CA PRO A 111 39.05 27.05 -30.46
C PRO A 111 38.26 26.00 -29.67
N ALA A 112 38.06 26.20 -28.36
CA ALA A 112 37.31 25.29 -27.49
C ALA A 112 35.77 25.37 -27.66
N PHE A 113 35.30 26.27 -28.50
CA PHE A 113 33.87 26.45 -28.75
C PHE A 113 33.35 25.45 -29.82
N LEU A 114 32.67 24.40 -29.42
CA LEU A 114 32.34 23.23 -30.27
C LEU A 114 31.19 23.43 -31.27
N HIS A 115 30.52 24.58 -31.31
CA HIS A 115 29.39 24.89 -32.23
C HIS A 115 28.30 23.83 -32.39
N ARG A 116 28.18 22.85 -31.48
CA ARG A 116 27.24 21.69 -31.61
C ARG A 116 25.76 22.07 -31.52
N ALA A 117 25.44 23.08 -30.73
CA ALA A 117 24.05 23.51 -30.53
C ALA A 117 23.51 24.40 -31.67
N ALA A 118 24.35 24.84 -32.60
CA ALA A 118 23.97 25.61 -33.76
C ALA A 118 24.66 25.02 -34.98
N LYS A 119 23.93 24.35 -35.87
CA LYS A 119 24.36 24.22 -37.27
C LYS A 119 24.32 25.65 -37.81
N ARG A 120 25.48 26.26 -37.97
CA ARG A 120 25.59 27.59 -38.55
C ARG A 120 25.54 27.47 -40.09
N PRO A 121 24.46 27.84 -40.73
CA PRO A 121 24.58 28.44 -42.05
C PRO A 121 24.95 29.88 -41.77
N GLU A 122 26.18 30.26 -42.13
CA GLU A 122 26.71 31.63 -42.14
C GLU A 122 26.68 32.36 -40.77
N LEU A 123 27.88 32.60 -40.22
CA LEU A 123 28.07 33.49 -39.07
C LEU A 123 27.26 34.76 -39.28
N PRO A 124 26.45 35.22 -38.31
CA PRO A 124 25.91 36.56 -38.39
C PRO A 124 27.10 37.51 -38.55
N ARG A 125 27.00 38.53 -39.39
CA ARG A 125 28.05 39.57 -39.60
C ARG A 125 28.51 40.25 -38.31
N GLU A 126 27.83 39.98 -37.19
CA GLU A 126 28.11 40.53 -35.87
C GLU A 126 28.83 39.48 -34.98
N GLU A 127 29.94 39.91 -34.41
CA GLU A 127 30.71 39.11 -33.41
C GLU A 127 29.88 38.86 -32.15
N LEU A 128 29.99 37.65 -31.60
CA LEU A 128 29.26 37.25 -30.37
C LEU A 128 30.24 37.03 -29.21
N SER A 129 29.75 37.28 -28.00
CA SER A 129 30.37 36.89 -26.73
C SER A 129 29.54 35.78 -26.09
N PHE A 130 30.18 34.78 -25.52
CA PHE A 130 29.53 33.70 -24.80
C PHE A 130 29.87 33.74 -23.31
N ILE A 131 28.85 33.65 -22.45
CA ILE A 131 29.03 33.57 -21.01
C ILE A 131 28.35 32.28 -20.56
N CYS A 132 29.09 31.42 -19.86
CA CYS A 132 28.59 30.18 -19.32
C CYS A 132 28.86 30.14 -17.81
N VAL A 133 27.80 29.90 -17.04
CA VAL A 133 27.87 29.82 -15.58
C VAL A 133 27.39 28.44 -15.11
N PRO A 134 28.00 27.85 -14.06
CA PRO A 134 27.58 26.58 -13.54
C PRO A 134 26.25 26.70 -12.76
N ILE A 135 25.39 25.69 -12.87
CA ILE A 135 24.24 25.51 -12.03
C ILE A 135 24.70 24.64 -10.86
N LEU A 136 24.84 25.27 -9.67
CA LEU A 136 25.43 24.61 -8.51
C LEU A 136 24.39 24.09 -7.52
N LEU A 137 24.48 22.83 -7.18
CA LEU A 137 23.76 22.22 -6.08
C LEU A 137 24.76 21.66 -5.05
N ASN A 138 24.69 22.12 -3.80
CA ASN A 138 25.64 21.71 -2.75
C ASN A 138 27.14 21.86 -3.19
N ARG A 139 27.50 22.97 -3.86
CA ARG A 139 28.83 23.28 -4.39
C ARG A 139 29.31 22.36 -5.54
N ARG A 140 28.47 21.47 -6.05
CA ARG A 140 28.76 20.66 -7.25
C ARG A 140 27.95 21.17 -8.43
N ALA A 141 28.55 21.22 -9.61
CA ALA A 141 27.81 21.58 -10.81
C ALA A 141 26.87 20.42 -11.24
N VAL A 142 25.60 20.70 -11.34
CA VAL A 142 24.56 19.78 -11.85
C VAL A 142 24.13 20.14 -13.26
N GLY A 143 24.74 21.17 -13.85
CA GLY A 143 24.48 21.67 -15.17
C GLY A 143 25.14 23.01 -15.41
N ALA A 144 24.81 23.65 -16.53
CA ALA A 144 25.32 24.98 -16.90
C ALA A 144 24.22 25.81 -17.59
N LEU A 145 24.23 27.10 -17.35
CA LEU A 145 23.47 28.11 -18.07
C LEU A 145 24.44 28.88 -18.99
N GLY A 146 24.24 28.77 -20.30
CA GLY A 146 25.04 29.48 -21.31
C GLY A 146 24.18 30.50 -22.07
N VAL A 147 24.73 31.66 -22.33
CA VAL A 147 24.10 32.73 -23.12
C VAL A 147 25.04 33.36 -24.10
N ASP A 148 24.58 33.59 -25.33
CA ASP A 148 25.24 34.40 -26.36
C ASP A 148 24.73 35.84 -26.31
N LEU A 149 25.64 36.80 -26.40
CA LEU A 149 25.37 38.21 -26.43
C LEU A 149 26.11 38.87 -27.60
N LYS A 150 25.60 39.94 -28.20
CA LYS A 150 26.35 40.73 -29.17
C LYS A 150 27.61 41.25 -28.51
N PHE A 151 28.77 41.16 -29.21
CA PHE A 151 30.04 41.65 -28.70
C PHE A 151 29.97 43.15 -28.44
N ASN A 152 30.46 43.53 -27.26
CA ASN A 152 30.66 44.93 -26.88
C ASN A 152 31.98 45.05 -26.11
N PRO A 153 32.96 45.84 -26.60
CA PRO A 153 34.28 45.97 -25.96
C PRO A 153 34.24 46.60 -24.56
N ASP A 154 33.22 47.41 -24.27
CA ASP A 154 33.05 48.10 -22.99
C ASP A 154 32.13 47.34 -22.01
N ARG A 155 31.81 46.05 -22.31
CA ARG A 155 30.92 45.26 -21.46
C ARG A 155 31.62 44.81 -20.19
N ASP A 156 31.00 45.07 -19.05
CA ASP A 156 31.39 44.52 -17.74
C ASP A 156 30.93 43.07 -17.61
N TYR A 157 31.79 42.12 -18.02
CA TYR A 157 31.51 40.69 -17.99
C TYR A 157 31.39 40.16 -16.56
N ASP A 158 32.13 40.64 -15.57
CA ASP A 158 32.09 40.19 -14.18
C ASP A 158 30.72 40.44 -13.58
N ARG A 159 30.10 41.57 -13.91
CA ARG A 159 28.77 41.92 -13.47
C ARG A 159 27.67 41.04 -14.12
N TYR A 160 27.90 40.63 -15.38
CA TYR A 160 27.01 39.66 -16.06
C TYR A 160 27.16 38.27 -15.47
N VAL A 161 28.33 37.79 -15.18
CA VAL A 161 28.60 36.51 -14.53
C VAL A 161 27.88 36.42 -13.18
N LYS A 162 27.98 37.47 -12.35
CA LYS A 162 27.26 37.56 -11.06
C LYS A 162 25.74 37.47 -11.24
N PHE A 163 25.18 38.20 -12.19
CA PHE A 163 23.76 38.21 -12.49
C PHE A 163 23.27 36.83 -12.96
N LEU A 164 23.94 36.23 -13.94
CA LEU A 164 23.63 34.90 -14.44
C LEU A 164 23.83 33.82 -13.36
N GLY A 165 24.80 33.98 -12.45
CA GLY A 165 25.03 33.12 -11.32
C GLY A 165 23.83 33.08 -10.36
N VAL A 166 23.16 34.22 -10.12
CA VAL A 166 21.91 34.26 -9.33
C VAL A 166 20.77 33.54 -10.07
N ALA A 167 20.61 33.79 -11.38
CA ALA A 167 19.65 33.06 -12.19
C ALA A 167 19.89 31.54 -12.19
N ALA A 168 21.17 31.14 -12.33
CA ALA A 168 21.57 29.72 -12.24
C ALA A 168 21.29 29.12 -10.86
N SER A 169 21.41 29.89 -9.78
CA SER A 169 21.04 29.44 -8.43
C SER A 169 19.54 29.20 -8.31
N SER A 170 18.68 30.04 -8.91
CA SER A 170 17.22 29.80 -8.96
C SER A 170 16.88 28.55 -9.75
N ILE A 171 17.56 28.31 -10.88
CA ILE A 171 17.43 27.06 -11.66
C ILE A 171 17.86 25.85 -10.80
N ALA A 172 18.96 25.95 -10.06
CA ALA A 172 19.45 24.89 -9.18
C ALA A 172 18.40 24.48 -8.13
N GLN A 173 17.69 25.46 -7.54
CA GLN A 173 16.60 25.18 -6.59
C GLN A 173 15.44 24.45 -7.26
N ALA A 174 15.01 24.88 -8.44
CA ALA A 174 13.96 24.21 -9.20
C ALA A 174 14.34 22.76 -9.54
N VAL A 175 15.57 22.52 -9.98
CA VAL A 175 16.11 21.17 -10.26
C VAL A 175 16.13 20.31 -9.00
N LYS A 176 16.50 20.87 -7.84
CA LYS A 176 16.49 20.16 -6.56
C LYS A 176 15.10 19.71 -6.19
N ILE A 177 14.12 20.60 -6.27
CA ILE A 177 12.71 20.29 -5.96
C ILE A 177 12.19 19.18 -6.88
N GLN A 178 12.45 19.30 -8.18
CA GLN A 178 12.05 18.29 -9.16
C GLN A 178 12.63 16.90 -8.82
N ARG A 179 13.93 16.80 -8.52
CA ARG A 179 14.57 15.54 -8.15
C ARG A 179 13.96 14.93 -6.88
N LEU A 180 13.74 15.74 -5.85
CA LEU A 180 13.11 15.28 -4.60
C LEU A 180 11.70 14.73 -4.84
N VAL A 181 10.90 15.42 -5.67
CA VAL A 181 9.54 14.96 -6.02
C VAL A 181 9.58 13.64 -6.79
N GLU A 182 10.53 13.49 -7.71
CA GLU A 182 10.69 12.24 -8.48
C GLU A 182 11.18 11.07 -7.62
N GLU A 183 12.14 11.32 -6.72
CA GLU A 183 12.60 10.31 -5.75
C GLU A 183 11.49 9.87 -4.80
N ASP A 184 10.72 10.81 -4.23
CA ASP A 184 9.59 10.49 -3.36
C ASP A 184 8.49 9.72 -4.11
N LYS A 185 8.17 10.14 -5.34
CA LYS A 185 7.22 9.43 -6.19
C LYS A 185 7.66 7.99 -6.46
N LYS A 186 8.94 7.79 -6.81
CA LYS A 186 9.50 6.46 -7.04
C LYS A 186 9.42 5.61 -5.78
N ARG A 187 9.86 6.15 -4.63
CA ARG A 187 9.77 5.46 -3.34
C ARG A 187 8.34 5.03 -3.00
N LEU A 188 7.36 5.94 -3.17
CA LEU A 188 5.95 5.63 -2.91
C LEU A 188 5.38 4.57 -3.87
N VAL A 189 5.82 4.56 -5.13
CA VAL A 189 5.42 3.51 -6.09
C VAL A 189 6.01 2.17 -5.71
N ASP A 190 7.30 2.13 -5.33
CA ASP A 190 7.99 0.90 -4.93
C ASP A 190 7.37 0.34 -3.63
N GLU A 191 7.12 1.19 -2.62
CA GLU A 191 6.45 0.81 -1.37
C GLU A 191 5.02 0.29 -1.62
N ASN A 192 4.24 0.99 -2.45
CA ASN A 192 2.89 0.56 -2.81
C ASN A 192 2.89 -0.79 -3.54
N THR A 193 3.90 -1.03 -4.39
CA THR A 193 4.05 -2.30 -5.11
C THR A 193 4.39 -3.43 -4.14
N HIS A 194 5.30 -3.18 -3.19
CA HIS A 194 5.66 -4.14 -2.16
C HIS A 194 4.46 -4.49 -1.27
N LEU A 195 3.76 -3.48 -0.74
CA LEU A 195 2.58 -3.69 0.09
C LEU A 195 1.46 -4.48 -0.64
N ARG A 196 1.28 -4.22 -1.93
CA ARG A 196 0.33 -5.00 -2.75
C ARG A 196 0.75 -6.45 -2.93
N GLN A 197 2.04 -6.69 -3.11
CA GLN A 197 2.56 -8.06 -3.21
C GLN A 197 2.36 -8.81 -1.89
N GLU A 198 2.66 -8.20 -0.74
CA GLU A 198 2.39 -8.79 0.58
C GLU A 198 0.90 -9.10 0.78
N LEU A 199 0.02 -8.16 0.38
CA LEU A 199 -1.43 -8.40 0.46
C LEU A 199 -1.87 -9.57 -0.43
N LYS A 200 -1.32 -9.69 -1.64
CA LYS A 200 -1.63 -10.80 -2.54
C LYS A 200 -1.19 -12.14 -1.95
N GLU A 201 0.01 -12.22 -1.39
CA GLU A 201 0.53 -13.42 -0.72
C GLU A 201 -0.30 -13.76 0.52
N ARG A 202 -0.70 -12.75 1.29
CA ARG A 202 -1.54 -12.92 2.49
C ARG A 202 -2.95 -13.42 2.20
N TYR A 203 -3.50 -13.15 1.03
CA TYR A 203 -4.87 -13.50 0.65
C TYR A 203 -4.94 -14.45 -0.54
N ASP A 204 -3.87 -15.19 -0.82
CA ASP A 204 -3.94 -16.32 -1.74
C ASP A 204 -4.91 -17.38 -1.20
N PHE A 205 -5.51 -18.18 -2.07
CA PHE A 205 -6.42 -19.26 -1.66
C PHE A 205 -5.76 -20.23 -0.67
N SER A 206 -4.46 -20.43 -0.77
CA SER A 206 -3.68 -21.28 0.14
C SER A 206 -3.68 -20.82 1.60
N THR A 207 -4.05 -19.56 1.87
CA THR A 207 -4.10 -19.00 3.24
C THR A 207 -5.36 -19.39 4.00
N ILE A 208 -6.40 -19.85 3.33
CA ILE A 208 -7.58 -20.42 3.97
C ILE A 208 -7.22 -21.85 4.37
N ILE A 209 -7.19 -22.15 5.67
CA ILE A 209 -6.76 -23.44 6.18
C ILE A 209 -7.91 -24.44 6.11
N GLY A 210 -7.69 -25.56 5.44
CA GLY A 210 -8.63 -26.68 5.37
C GLY A 210 -8.44 -27.57 4.15
N THR A 211 -8.70 -28.86 4.33
CA THR A 211 -8.60 -29.89 3.31
C THR A 211 -9.86 -30.77 3.20
N SER A 212 -10.86 -30.47 4.03
CA SER A 212 -12.14 -31.19 4.03
C SER A 212 -12.91 -31.01 2.72
N GLY A 213 -13.82 -31.94 2.39
CA GLY A 213 -14.64 -31.90 1.19
C GLY A 213 -15.40 -30.57 1.00
N PRO A 214 -16.14 -30.08 2.01
CA PRO A 214 -16.84 -28.79 1.92
C PRO A 214 -15.93 -27.60 1.64
N VAL A 215 -14.71 -27.57 2.23
CA VAL A 215 -13.75 -26.51 1.99
C VAL A 215 -13.17 -26.60 0.58
N ARG A 216 -12.86 -27.78 0.05
CA ARG A 216 -12.41 -27.96 -1.34
C ARG A 216 -13.47 -27.48 -2.34
N GLN A 217 -14.73 -27.81 -2.13
CA GLN A 217 -15.82 -27.35 -2.97
C GLN A 217 -15.94 -25.81 -2.94
N MET A 218 -15.77 -25.20 -1.77
CA MET A 218 -15.71 -23.74 -1.63
C MET A 218 -14.56 -23.15 -2.44
N TYR A 219 -13.36 -23.76 -2.41
CA TYR A 219 -12.21 -23.30 -3.22
C TYR A 219 -12.48 -23.35 -4.71
N GLU A 220 -13.08 -24.43 -5.21
CA GLU A 220 -13.44 -24.56 -6.62
C GLU A 220 -14.40 -23.44 -7.04
N GLN A 221 -15.42 -23.15 -6.24
CA GLN A 221 -16.36 -22.06 -6.48
C GLN A 221 -15.67 -20.69 -6.45
N MET A 222 -14.76 -20.46 -5.49
CA MET A 222 -13.97 -19.23 -5.40
C MET A 222 -13.10 -19.04 -6.65
N ALA A 223 -12.41 -20.08 -7.11
CA ALA A 223 -11.56 -20.03 -8.28
C ALA A 223 -12.34 -19.72 -9.57
N GLN A 224 -13.53 -20.33 -9.74
CA GLN A 224 -14.40 -20.06 -10.88
C GLN A 224 -14.88 -18.61 -10.92
N VAL A 225 -15.34 -18.09 -9.77
CA VAL A 225 -15.92 -16.74 -9.74
C VAL A 225 -14.85 -15.64 -9.68
N ALA A 226 -13.66 -15.91 -9.18
CA ALA A 226 -12.60 -14.92 -9.07
C ALA A 226 -12.25 -14.29 -10.43
N ALA A 227 -12.19 -15.10 -11.48
CA ALA A 227 -11.87 -14.65 -12.85
C ALA A 227 -12.95 -13.76 -13.50
N THR A 228 -14.13 -13.63 -12.89
CA THR A 228 -15.28 -12.92 -13.45
C THR A 228 -15.56 -11.60 -12.72
N ASN A 229 -16.43 -10.74 -13.30
CA ASN A 229 -16.96 -9.55 -12.63
C ASN A 229 -18.34 -9.78 -11.99
N THR A 230 -18.75 -11.04 -11.85
CA THR A 230 -20.05 -11.42 -11.30
C THR A 230 -20.18 -10.99 -9.84
N THR A 231 -21.38 -10.58 -9.45
CA THR A 231 -21.74 -10.32 -8.04
C THR A 231 -21.70 -11.64 -7.25
N VAL A 232 -21.06 -11.62 -6.09
CA VAL A 232 -20.88 -12.79 -5.22
C VAL A 232 -21.60 -12.56 -3.89
N LEU A 233 -22.43 -13.50 -3.49
CA LEU A 233 -23.04 -13.55 -2.16
C LEU A 233 -22.38 -14.65 -1.33
N ILE A 234 -21.71 -14.28 -0.25
CA ILE A 234 -21.05 -15.21 0.67
C ILE A 234 -22.00 -15.46 1.85
N ARG A 235 -22.46 -16.69 2.01
CA ARG A 235 -23.34 -17.09 3.11
C ARG A 235 -22.58 -17.97 4.10
N GLY A 236 -22.81 -17.77 5.38
CA GLY A 236 -22.20 -18.58 6.43
C GLY A 236 -22.35 -17.94 7.80
N GLU A 237 -22.23 -18.74 8.83
CA GLU A 237 -22.35 -18.29 10.22
C GLU A 237 -21.31 -17.25 10.60
N SER A 238 -21.55 -16.54 11.70
CA SER A 238 -20.54 -15.61 12.23
C SER A 238 -19.25 -16.35 12.60
N GLY A 239 -18.09 -15.73 12.31
CA GLY A 239 -16.80 -16.31 12.63
C GLY A 239 -16.31 -17.44 11.73
N THR A 240 -16.98 -17.76 10.61
CA THR A 240 -16.55 -18.81 9.66
C THR A 240 -15.42 -18.39 8.73
N GLY A 241 -15.13 -17.06 8.60
CA GLY A 241 -14.08 -16.52 7.73
C GLY A 241 -14.60 -15.92 6.42
N LYS A 242 -15.87 -15.47 6.34
CA LYS A 242 -16.47 -14.84 5.14
C LYS A 242 -15.62 -13.68 4.58
N GLU A 243 -15.03 -12.89 5.44
CA GLU A 243 -14.15 -11.78 5.04
C GLU A 243 -12.89 -12.27 4.32
N LEU A 244 -12.26 -13.33 4.82
CA LEU A 244 -11.08 -13.94 4.19
C LEU A 244 -11.43 -14.47 2.79
N VAL A 245 -12.61 -15.08 2.63
CA VAL A 245 -13.12 -15.52 1.32
C VAL A 245 -13.29 -14.32 0.37
N ALA A 246 -13.85 -13.20 0.83
CA ALA A 246 -14.03 -12.00 0.01
C ALA A 246 -12.69 -11.41 -0.44
N HIS A 247 -11.71 -11.31 0.46
CA HIS A 247 -10.35 -10.89 0.14
C HIS A 247 -9.69 -11.81 -0.89
N SER A 248 -9.76 -13.14 -0.67
CA SER A 248 -9.19 -14.12 -1.59
C SER A 248 -9.81 -14.03 -2.99
N ILE A 249 -11.12 -13.82 -3.12
CA ILE A 249 -11.77 -13.59 -4.40
C ILE A 249 -11.25 -12.34 -5.10
N HIS A 250 -11.04 -11.24 -4.36
CA HIS A 250 -10.53 -10.00 -4.94
C HIS A 250 -9.08 -10.13 -5.41
N TYR A 251 -8.18 -10.61 -4.54
CA TYR A 251 -6.74 -10.67 -4.85
C TYR A 251 -6.38 -11.72 -5.92
N ASN A 252 -7.27 -12.69 -6.16
CA ASN A 252 -7.14 -13.66 -7.26
C ASN A 252 -8.00 -13.28 -8.50
N SER A 253 -8.42 -12.01 -8.61
CA SER A 253 -9.25 -11.51 -9.72
C SER A 253 -8.45 -10.59 -10.66
N PRO A 254 -8.99 -10.26 -11.86
CA PRO A 254 -8.42 -9.22 -12.73
C PRO A 254 -8.33 -7.83 -12.07
N ARG A 255 -9.05 -7.61 -10.97
CA ARG A 255 -9.07 -6.38 -10.18
C ARG A 255 -8.13 -6.42 -8.95
N ALA A 256 -7.24 -7.40 -8.83
CA ALA A 256 -6.32 -7.58 -7.70
C ALA A 256 -5.49 -6.32 -7.37
N ASN A 257 -5.13 -5.55 -8.40
CA ASN A 257 -4.35 -4.31 -8.27
C ASN A 257 -5.21 -3.04 -8.10
N LYS A 258 -6.53 -3.20 -8.00
CA LYS A 258 -7.50 -2.11 -7.83
C LYS A 258 -7.97 -2.02 -6.38
N PRO A 259 -8.65 -0.93 -5.97
CA PRO A 259 -9.11 -0.81 -4.59
C PRO A 259 -10.03 -1.96 -4.16
N PHE A 260 -9.80 -2.45 -2.93
CA PHE A 260 -10.74 -3.29 -2.19
C PHE A 260 -11.30 -2.48 -1.03
N ILE A 261 -12.56 -2.10 -1.12
CA ILE A 261 -13.22 -1.28 -0.09
C ILE A 261 -14.18 -2.15 0.69
N LYS A 262 -13.96 -2.25 2.01
CA LYS A 262 -14.82 -2.97 2.94
C LYS A 262 -15.76 -2.01 3.66
N VAL A 263 -17.02 -2.41 3.80
CA VAL A 263 -18.03 -1.76 4.64
C VAL A 263 -18.73 -2.82 5.48
N SER A 264 -18.72 -2.64 6.80
CA SER A 264 -19.50 -3.48 7.73
C SER A 264 -20.83 -2.82 7.98
N CYS A 265 -21.90 -3.42 7.48
CA CYS A 265 -23.23 -2.86 7.58
C CYS A 265 -23.78 -2.91 9.01
N ALA A 266 -23.42 -3.94 9.78
CA ALA A 266 -23.82 -4.06 11.19
C ALA A 266 -23.10 -3.11 12.15
N ALA A 267 -21.93 -2.58 11.77
CA ALA A 267 -21.13 -1.73 12.65
C ALA A 267 -21.53 -0.24 12.60
N LEU A 268 -22.34 0.15 11.63
CA LEU A 268 -22.75 1.55 11.41
C LEU A 268 -24.21 1.74 11.80
N PRO A 269 -24.56 2.86 12.47
CA PRO A 269 -25.96 3.26 12.63
C PRO A 269 -26.65 3.43 11.27
N ASP A 270 -27.93 3.10 11.18
CA ASP A 270 -28.73 3.18 9.95
C ASP A 270 -28.64 4.55 9.25
N SER A 271 -28.57 5.63 10.01
CA SER A 271 -28.44 7.00 9.49
C SER A 271 -27.08 7.30 8.86
N LEU A 272 -26.03 6.56 9.23
CA LEU A 272 -24.68 6.78 8.74
C LEU A 272 -24.32 5.85 7.56
N ILE A 273 -24.95 4.67 7.48
CA ILE A 273 -24.62 3.70 6.44
C ILE A 273 -24.86 4.25 5.04
N GLU A 274 -25.94 4.99 4.85
CA GLU A 274 -26.30 5.60 3.57
C GLU A 274 -25.26 6.67 3.16
N SER A 275 -24.89 7.54 4.11
CA SER A 275 -23.88 8.59 3.88
C SER A 275 -22.49 8.03 3.64
N GLU A 276 -22.12 6.90 4.27
CA GLU A 276 -20.86 6.21 4.02
C GLU A 276 -20.87 5.56 2.63
N LEU A 277 -21.92 4.86 2.24
CA LEU A 277 -21.97 4.16 0.96
C LEU A 277 -21.98 5.12 -0.24
N PHE A 278 -22.87 6.11 -0.21
CA PHE A 278 -23.13 6.98 -1.36
C PHE A 278 -22.44 8.34 -1.30
N GLY A 279 -21.93 8.74 -0.10
CA GLY A 279 -21.38 10.08 0.09
C GLY A 279 -22.44 11.16 0.19
N TYR A 280 -22.02 12.41 0.40
CA TYR A 280 -22.92 13.55 0.54
C TYR A 280 -22.29 14.84 0.04
N GLU A 281 -23.14 15.77 -0.39
CA GLU A 281 -22.77 17.13 -0.71
C GLU A 281 -22.88 18.03 0.53
N ARG A 282 -22.23 19.18 0.47
CA ARG A 282 -22.30 20.17 1.54
C ARG A 282 -23.76 20.59 1.79
N GLY A 283 -24.20 20.57 3.05
CA GLY A 283 -25.55 20.92 3.45
C GLY A 283 -26.59 19.81 3.32
N ALA A 284 -26.21 18.58 3.00
CA ALA A 284 -27.13 17.44 2.87
C ALA A 284 -27.86 17.10 4.18
N PHE A 285 -27.23 17.36 5.32
CA PHE A 285 -27.82 17.20 6.67
C PHE A 285 -27.08 18.09 7.67
N THR A 286 -27.60 18.22 8.90
CA THR A 286 -26.97 18.97 9.98
C THR A 286 -25.61 18.37 10.33
N GLY A 287 -24.50 19.11 10.05
CA GLY A 287 -23.12 18.64 10.20
C GLY A 287 -22.39 18.32 8.88
N ALA A 288 -23.06 18.37 7.73
CA ALA A 288 -22.43 18.22 6.42
C ALA A 288 -21.71 19.51 5.97
N GLU A 289 -20.62 19.86 6.64
CA GLU A 289 -19.86 21.11 6.35
C GLU A 289 -19.10 21.06 5.03
N GLN A 290 -18.66 19.88 4.61
CA GLN A 290 -17.90 19.65 3.40
C GLN A 290 -18.45 18.44 2.63
N ARG A 291 -18.20 18.41 1.32
CA ARG A 291 -18.51 17.25 0.48
C ARG A 291 -17.65 16.06 0.90
N LYS A 292 -18.27 14.87 0.98
CA LYS A 292 -17.57 13.58 1.23
C LYS A 292 -17.89 12.58 0.13
N LYS A 293 -16.83 11.95 -0.42
CA LYS A 293 -16.99 10.83 -1.37
C LYS A 293 -17.49 9.60 -0.64
N GLY A 294 -18.42 8.87 -1.27
CA GLY A 294 -18.93 7.59 -0.80
C GLY A 294 -18.00 6.42 -1.08
N ARG A 295 -18.26 5.29 -0.42
CA ARG A 295 -17.49 4.05 -0.59
C ARG A 295 -17.59 3.50 -2.02
N PHE A 296 -18.70 3.71 -2.72
CA PHE A 296 -18.83 3.37 -4.13
C PHE A 296 -17.85 4.14 -5.01
N GLU A 297 -17.68 5.43 -4.79
CA GLU A 297 -16.68 6.24 -5.52
C GLU A 297 -15.25 5.80 -5.19
N MET A 298 -14.98 5.48 -3.93
CA MET A 298 -13.66 5.01 -3.50
C MET A 298 -13.29 3.63 -4.08
N ALA A 299 -14.31 2.80 -4.38
CA ALA A 299 -14.16 1.47 -4.96
C ALA A 299 -14.09 1.46 -6.49
N GLU A 300 -14.09 2.64 -7.14
CA GLU A 300 -14.11 2.75 -8.61
C GLU A 300 -13.02 1.92 -9.29
N GLY A 301 -13.41 1.12 -10.28
CA GLY A 301 -12.56 0.16 -10.97
C GLY A 301 -12.18 -1.08 -10.16
N GLY A 302 -12.50 -1.11 -8.85
CA GLY A 302 -12.13 -2.15 -7.88
C GLY A 302 -13.28 -3.04 -7.45
N THR A 303 -13.28 -3.41 -6.15
CA THR A 303 -14.28 -4.27 -5.51
C THR A 303 -14.81 -3.61 -4.25
N LEU A 304 -16.13 -3.58 -4.08
CA LEU A 304 -16.79 -3.20 -2.83
C LEU A 304 -17.28 -4.47 -2.12
N PHE A 305 -16.83 -4.65 -0.89
CA PHE A 305 -17.27 -5.74 -0.02
C PHE A 305 -18.21 -5.21 1.05
N LEU A 306 -19.45 -5.70 1.03
CA LEU A 306 -20.49 -5.39 2.02
C LEU A 306 -20.62 -6.56 2.99
N ASP A 307 -20.13 -6.39 4.20
CA ASP A 307 -20.23 -7.40 5.25
C ASP A 307 -21.54 -7.20 6.03
N GLU A 308 -22.22 -8.31 6.34
CA GLU A 308 -23.54 -8.38 6.99
C GLU A 308 -24.59 -7.52 6.26
N ILE A 309 -24.71 -7.75 4.93
CA ILE A 309 -25.66 -7.04 4.06
C ILE A 309 -27.11 -7.15 4.50
N GLY A 310 -27.46 -8.21 5.24
CA GLY A 310 -28.81 -8.41 5.78
C GLY A 310 -29.20 -7.43 6.89
N ASP A 311 -28.30 -6.55 7.34
CA ASP A 311 -28.56 -5.56 8.40
C ASP A 311 -28.92 -4.16 7.87
N ILE A 312 -28.86 -3.91 6.55
CA ILE A 312 -29.20 -2.59 5.99
C ILE A 312 -30.72 -2.34 5.99
N ASN A 313 -31.10 -1.09 6.24
CA ASN A 313 -32.50 -0.67 6.22
C ASN A 313 -33.10 -0.63 4.80
N LEU A 314 -34.41 -0.63 4.68
CA LEU A 314 -35.11 -0.69 3.39
C LEU A 314 -34.80 0.48 2.46
N ALA A 315 -34.55 1.69 2.99
CA ALA A 315 -34.22 2.86 2.19
C ALA A 315 -32.85 2.69 1.49
N THR A 316 -31.85 2.21 2.22
CA THR A 316 -30.52 1.88 1.67
C THR A 316 -30.61 0.73 0.67
N GLN A 317 -31.50 -0.27 0.90
CA GLN A 317 -31.70 -1.38 -0.05
C GLN A 317 -32.20 -0.88 -1.42
N VAL A 318 -33.12 0.09 -1.46
CA VAL A 318 -33.62 0.69 -2.71
C VAL A 318 -32.48 1.36 -3.49
N LYS A 319 -31.66 2.16 -2.82
CA LYS A 319 -30.53 2.82 -3.47
C LYS A 319 -29.48 1.82 -3.95
N LEU A 320 -29.19 0.80 -3.15
CA LEU A 320 -28.25 -0.27 -3.53
C LEU A 320 -28.74 -1.04 -4.76
N LEU A 321 -30.04 -1.32 -4.85
CA LEU A 321 -30.64 -1.97 -6.02
C LEU A 321 -30.40 -1.15 -7.29
N ARG A 322 -30.59 0.17 -7.23
CA ARG A 322 -30.34 1.07 -8.37
C ARG A 322 -28.88 0.99 -8.83
N VAL A 323 -27.92 1.00 -7.89
CA VAL A 323 -26.48 0.87 -8.23
C VAL A 323 -26.18 -0.47 -8.91
N LEU A 324 -26.79 -1.57 -8.43
CA LEU A 324 -26.57 -2.90 -9.02
C LEU A 324 -27.19 -3.06 -10.42
N GLN A 325 -28.25 -2.31 -10.72
CA GLN A 325 -28.96 -2.37 -12.02
C GLN A 325 -28.36 -1.39 -13.04
N GLU A 326 -28.23 -0.13 -12.64
CA GLU A 326 -27.91 1.00 -13.52
C GLU A 326 -26.43 1.40 -13.49
N ARG A 327 -25.68 0.92 -12.51
CA ARG A 327 -24.29 1.28 -12.27
C ARG A 327 -24.09 2.77 -12.00
N GLU A 328 -25.09 3.40 -11.40
CA GLU A 328 -25.08 4.81 -11.05
C GLU A 328 -25.86 5.09 -9.77
N PHE A 329 -25.55 6.20 -9.13
CA PHE A 329 -26.24 6.67 -7.93
C PHE A 329 -26.14 8.17 -7.78
N GLU A 330 -26.89 8.73 -6.84
CA GLU A 330 -26.83 10.14 -6.44
C GLU A 330 -26.30 10.24 -5.01
N ARG A 331 -25.46 11.27 -4.75
CA ARG A 331 -25.02 11.57 -3.37
C ARG A 331 -26.19 12.13 -2.57
N LEU A 332 -26.12 11.99 -1.25
CA LEU A 332 -27.12 12.64 -0.39
C LEU A 332 -27.07 14.16 -0.59
N GLY A 333 -28.25 14.75 -0.75
CA GLY A 333 -28.39 16.19 -1.01
C GLY A 333 -28.01 16.65 -2.42
N SER A 334 -27.85 15.74 -3.38
CA SER A 334 -27.56 16.04 -4.77
C SER A 334 -28.49 15.29 -5.71
N THR A 335 -28.74 15.88 -6.87
CA THR A 335 -29.41 15.25 -8.02
C THR A 335 -28.41 14.87 -9.12
N GLU A 336 -27.10 15.09 -8.89
CA GLU A 336 -26.05 14.73 -9.85
C GLU A 336 -25.81 13.23 -9.82
N THR A 337 -25.98 12.60 -10.97
CA THR A 337 -25.76 11.15 -11.15
C THR A 337 -24.28 10.84 -11.26
N VAL A 338 -23.79 9.93 -10.43
CA VAL A 338 -22.42 9.43 -10.42
C VAL A 338 -22.39 8.01 -10.98
N LYS A 339 -21.69 7.78 -12.09
CA LYS A 339 -21.50 6.45 -12.67
C LYS A 339 -20.32 5.76 -12.04
N VAL A 340 -20.46 4.44 -11.78
CA VAL A 340 -19.42 3.64 -11.13
C VAL A 340 -19.29 2.25 -11.75
N ASN A 341 -18.04 1.79 -11.85
CA ASN A 341 -17.70 0.45 -12.30
C ASN A 341 -17.08 -0.35 -11.14
N VAL A 342 -17.92 -0.89 -10.29
CA VAL A 342 -17.52 -1.61 -9.07
C VAL A 342 -17.97 -3.06 -9.15
N ARG A 343 -17.09 -4.01 -8.79
CA ARG A 343 -17.45 -5.40 -8.55
C ARG A 343 -18.03 -5.53 -7.14
N MET A 344 -19.19 -6.16 -7.02
CA MET A 344 -19.85 -6.36 -5.74
C MET A 344 -19.56 -7.73 -5.15
N VAL A 345 -19.17 -7.76 -3.88
CA VAL A 345 -19.12 -8.96 -3.03
C VAL A 345 -19.89 -8.64 -1.76
N ALA A 346 -20.89 -9.43 -1.43
CA ALA A 346 -21.70 -9.24 -0.22
C ALA A 346 -21.59 -10.48 0.67
N ALA A 347 -21.65 -10.29 2.00
CA ALA A 347 -21.66 -11.38 2.95
C ALA A 347 -22.81 -11.23 3.93
N THR A 348 -23.36 -12.36 4.40
CA THR A 348 -24.39 -12.38 5.44
C THR A 348 -24.36 -13.69 6.24
N ASN A 349 -24.72 -13.59 7.52
CA ASN A 349 -25.02 -14.72 8.39
C ASN A 349 -26.52 -14.95 8.54
N LYS A 350 -27.37 -14.03 8.03
CA LYS A 350 -28.82 -14.13 8.13
C LYS A 350 -29.41 -15.14 7.15
N ASP A 351 -30.52 -15.74 7.55
CA ASP A 351 -31.42 -16.50 6.67
C ASP A 351 -32.18 -15.49 5.81
N MET A 352 -31.73 -15.33 4.56
CA MET A 352 -32.28 -14.32 3.64
C MET A 352 -33.72 -14.64 3.24
N GLU A 353 -34.04 -15.90 3.14
CA GLU A 353 -35.40 -16.37 2.82
C GLU A 353 -36.40 -15.97 3.92
N ARG A 354 -36.00 -16.08 5.18
CA ARG A 354 -36.80 -15.57 6.32
C ARG A 354 -36.85 -14.05 6.35
N ALA A 355 -35.75 -13.36 6.04
CA ALA A 355 -35.71 -11.91 6.00
C ALA A 355 -36.64 -11.34 4.91
N ILE A 356 -36.75 -11.99 3.77
CA ILE A 356 -37.70 -11.66 2.70
C ILE A 356 -39.16 -11.92 3.18
N ALA A 357 -39.40 -13.07 3.74
CA ALA A 357 -40.76 -13.44 4.24
C ALA A 357 -41.26 -12.49 5.35
N SER A 358 -40.36 -11.97 6.19
CA SER A 358 -40.65 -10.96 7.22
C SER A 358 -40.72 -9.52 6.71
N GLY A 359 -40.42 -9.26 5.43
CA GLY A 359 -40.42 -7.92 4.84
C GLY A 359 -39.23 -7.04 5.28
N THR A 360 -38.22 -7.58 5.96
CA THR A 360 -37.02 -6.84 6.40
C THR A 360 -35.97 -6.74 5.30
N PHE A 361 -36.05 -7.58 4.28
CA PHE A 361 -35.19 -7.54 3.11
C PHE A 361 -36.01 -7.66 1.83
N ARG A 362 -35.67 -6.86 0.82
CA ARG A 362 -36.40 -6.84 -0.46
C ARG A 362 -36.00 -8.03 -1.32
N GLU A 363 -36.97 -8.64 -1.92
CA GLU A 363 -36.81 -9.80 -2.80
C GLU A 363 -36.04 -9.44 -4.10
N ASP A 364 -36.33 -8.24 -4.69
CA ASP A 364 -35.68 -7.77 -5.91
C ASP A 364 -34.17 -7.55 -5.70
N LEU A 365 -33.76 -6.98 -4.56
CA LEU A 365 -32.37 -6.82 -4.20
C LEU A 365 -31.68 -8.18 -3.98
N TYR A 366 -32.37 -9.11 -3.30
CA TYR A 366 -31.83 -10.45 -3.08
C TYR A 366 -31.47 -11.14 -4.39
N TYR A 367 -32.38 -11.19 -5.37
CA TYR A 367 -32.08 -11.81 -6.68
C TYR A 367 -30.94 -11.13 -7.43
N ARG A 368 -30.75 -9.84 -7.23
CA ARG A 368 -29.64 -9.11 -7.87
C ARG A 368 -28.29 -9.34 -7.17
N LEU A 369 -28.29 -9.64 -5.87
CA LEU A 369 -27.10 -10.04 -5.11
C LEU A 369 -26.78 -11.53 -5.28
N ASN A 370 -27.79 -12.37 -5.34
CA ASN A 370 -27.71 -13.84 -5.39
C ASN A 370 -27.45 -14.37 -6.81
N VAL A 371 -26.44 -13.80 -7.52
CA VAL A 371 -26.03 -14.27 -8.86
C VAL A 371 -25.11 -15.48 -8.72
N PHE A 372 -24.14 -15.42 -7.82
CA PHE A 372 -23.26 -16.54 -7.49
C PHE A 372 -23.10 -16.62 -5.98
N THR A 373 -23.56 -17.73 -5.41
CA THR A 373 -23.52 -17.93 -3.96
C THR A 373 -22.39 -18.87 -3.55
N ILE A 374 -21.62 -18.47 -2.54
CA ILE A 374 -20.60 -19.29 -1.90
C ILE A 374 -21.02 -19.53 -0.45
N PHE A 375 -21.14 -20.81 -0.07
CA PHE A 375 -21.40 -21.21 1.29
C PHE A 375 -20.10 -21.50 2.03
N VAL A 376 -19.85 -20.76 3.12
CA VAL A 376 -18.71 -21.02 4.00
C VAL A 376 -19.15 -21.99 5.08
N PRO A 377 -18.63 -23.24 5.10
CA PRO A 377 -19.09 -24.24 6.02
C PRO A 377 -18.76 -23.87 7.47
N PRO A 378 -19.68 -24.10 8.43
CA PRO A 378 -19.41 -23.94 9.84
C PRO A 378 -18.37 -24.97 10.30
N LEU A 379 -17.64 -24.66 11.38
CA LEU A 379 -16.53 -25.51 11.85
C LEU A 379 -16.94 -26.94 12.20
N ARG A 380 -18.16 -27.14 12.71
CA ARG A 380 -18.73 -28.45 13.01
C ARG A 380 -18.91 -29.37 11.77
N GLU A 381 -19.02 -28.81 10.58
CA GLU A 381 -19.13 -29.56 9.31
C GLU A 381 -17.77 -29.84 8.65
N ARG A 382 -16.71 -29.22 9.18
CA ARG A 382 -15.32 -29.42 8.73
C ARG A 382 -14.39 -29.84 9.86
N LYS A 383 -14.85 -30.76 10.73
CA LYS A 383 -14.06 -31.24 11.89
C LYS A 383 -12.70 -31.82 11.51
N ALA A 384 -12.55 -32.36 10.29
CA ALA A 384 -11.25 -32.82 9.80
C ALA A 384 -10.19 -31.70 9.71
N ASP A 385 -10.63 -30.43 9.56
CA ASP A 385 -9.72 -29.29 9.46
C ASP A 385 -9.39 -28.70 10.84
N LEU A 386 -10.07 -29.15 11.91
CA LEU A 386 -9.90 -28.57 13.25
C LEU A 386 -8.44 -28.67 13.73
N LEU A 387 -7.82 -29.82 13.57
CA LEU A 387 -6.43 -29.99 14.02
C LEU A 387 -5.44 -29.11 13.23
N LEU A 388 -5.67 -28.93 11.93
CA LEU A 388 -4.86 -28.02 11.11
C LEU A 388 -4.99 -26.56 11.59
N LEU A 389 -6.21 -26.15 11.93
CA LEU A 389 -6.47 -24.82 12.50
C LEU A 389 -5.82 -24.67 13.89
N VAL A 390 -5.93 -25.72 14.73
CA VAL A 390 -5.30 -25.74 16.06
C VAL A 390 -3.80 -25.58 15.96
N ASP A 391 -3.14 -26.35 15.11
CA ASP A 391 -1.68 -26.28 14.92
C ASP A 391 -1.26 -24.90 14.41
N HIS A 392 -1.98 -24.35 13.43
CA HIS A 392 -1.74 -23.02 12.91
C HIS A 392 -1.85 -21.92 14.00
N PHE A 393 -2.92 -21.91 14.78
CA PHE A 393 -3.13 -20.90 15.82
C PHE A 393 -2.14 -21.08 16.98
N LEU A 394 -1.80 -22.30 17.37
CA LEU A 394 -0.76 -22.54 18.37
C LEU A 394 0.59 -22.00 17.92
N GLU A 395 0.98 -22.23 16.68
CA GLU A 395 2.23 -21.69 16.13
C GLU A 395 2.19 -20.16 16.08
N LYS A 396 1.10 -19.57 15.57
CA LYS A 396 0.87 -18.14 15.51
C LYS A 396 1.03 -17.48 16.88
N PHE A 397 0.25 -17.92 17.88
CA PHE A 397 0.25 -17.31 19.20
C PHE A 397 1.50 -17.63 20.02
N SER A 398 2.13 -18.82 19.81
CA SER A 398 3.42 -19.12 20.44
C SER A 398 4.49 -18.11 20.00
N ARG A 399 4.49 -17.75 18.71
CA ARG A 399 5.41 -16.75 18.14
C ARG A 399 5.09 -15.35 18.64
N GLU A 400 3.81 -14.94 18.60
CA GLU A 400 3.36 -13.61 19.04
C GLU A 400 3.63 -13.35 20.51
N HIS A 401 3.36 -14.33 21.38
CA HIS A 401 3.54 -14.20 22.84
C HIS A 401 4.91 -14.70 23.33
N ARG A 402 5.84 -15.06 22.41
CA ARG A 402 7.19 -15.56 22.70
C ARG A 402 7.19 -16.75 23.67
N LYS A 403 6.20 -17.63 23.56
CA LYS A 403 6.09 -18.88 24.35
C LYS A 403 6.59 -20.07 23.54
N SER A 404 7.19 -21.06 24.22
CA SER A 404 7.73 -22.26 23.57
C SER A 404 6.73 -23.42 23.67
N ILE A 405 5.52 -23.25 23.17
CA ILE A 405 4.51 -24.32 23.15
C ILE A 405 4.79 -25.26 22.00
N LYS A 406 4.93 -26.54 22.30
CA LYS A 406 5.27 -27.58 21.31
C LYS A 406 4.09 -28.43 20.88
N ARG A 407 3.09 -28.57 21.74
CA ARG A 407 1.95 -29.47 21.49
C ARG A 407 0.77 -29.18 22.41
N ILE A 408 -0.34 -29.80 22.08
CA ILE A 408 -1.54 -29.86 22.89
C ILE A 408 -1.73 -31.30 23.42
N ALA A 409 -2.19 -31.44 24.64
CA ALA A 409 -2.44 -32.74 25.25
C ALA A 409 -3.66 -33.43 24.62
N THR A 410 -3.65 -34.75 24.53
CA THR A 410 -4.76 -35.53 23.91
C THR A 410 -6.12 -35.21 24.54
N PRO A 411 -6.28 -35.11 25.87
CA PRO A 411 -7.58 -34.74 26.45
C PRO A 411 -8.07 -33.35 26.03
N ALA A 412 -7.15 -32.40 25.82
CA ALA A 412 -7.52 -31.08 25.32
C ALA A 412 -7.94 -31.12 23.84
N ILE A 413 -7.33 -31.99 23.03
CA ILE A 413 -7.76 -32.23 21.64
C ILE A 413 -9.18 -32.83 21.62
N ASP A 414 -9.44 -33.82 22.47
CA ASP A 414 -10.76 -34.46 22.54
C ASP A 414 -11.85 -33.45 22.95
N MET A 415 -11.57 -32.54 23.88
CA MET A 415 -12.46 -31.43 24.23
C MET A 415 -12.72 -30.51 23.04
N LEU A 416 -11.70 -30.13 22.27
CA LEU A 416 -11.85 -29.28 21.09
C LEU A 416 -12.65 -29.98 19.98
N MET A 417 -12.44 -31.29 19.77
CA MET A 417 -13.13 -32.09 18.74
C MET A 417 -14.59 -32.35 19.07
N SER A 418 -14.95 -32.43 20.35
CA SER A 418 -16.34 -32.69 20.79
C SER A 418 -17.20 -31.43 20.82
N TYR A 419 -16.61 -30.26 20.91
CA TYR A 419 -17.35 -28.99 21.00
C TYR A 419 -17.99 -28.57 19.66
N HIS A 420 -19.14 -27.89 19.73
CA HIS A 420 -19.92 -27.50 18.54
C HIS A 420 -19.48 -26.22 17.84
N TRP A 421 -18.66 -25.41 18.50
CA TRP A 421 -18.09 -24.16 17.97
C TRP A 421 -19.14 -23.19 17.41
N PRO A 422 -20.09 -22.69 18.23
CA PRO A 422 -21.10 -21.73 17.74
C PRO A 422 -20.50 -20.44 17.18
N GLY A 423 -19.36 -20.00 17.69
CA GLY A 423 -18.57 -18.87 17.17
C GLY A 423 -17.52 -19.26 16.12
N ASN A 424 -17.56 -20.51 15.64
CA ASN A 424 -16.74 -21.02 14.56
C ASN A 424 -15.23 -20.80 14.76
N VAL A 425 -14.52 -20.38 13.70
CA VAL A 425 -13.07 -20.20 13.72
C VAL A 425 -12.65 -19.04 14.64
N ARG A 426 -13.47 -17.99 14.74
CA ARG A 426 -13.19 -16.85 15.64
C ARG A 426 -13.20 -17.29 17.12
N GLU A 427 -14.13 -18.15 17.50
CA GLU A 427 -14.17 -18.68 18.87
C GLU A 427 -12.99 -19.64 19.13
N LEU A 428 -12.64 -20.48 18.15
CA LEU A 428 -11.47 -21.36 18.24
C LEU A 428 -10.19 -20.54 18.39
N GLU A 429 -10.00 -19.51 17.58
CA GLU A 429 -8.84 -18.60 17.63
C GLU A 429 -8.69 -17.96 19.01
N ASN A 430 -9.76 -17.33 19.53
CA ASN A 430 -9.76 -16.71 20.87
C ASN A 430 -9.50 -17.73 21.97
N THR A 431 -10.04 -18.94 21.83
CA THR A 431 -9.85 -20.03 22.79
C THR A 431 -8.40 -20.47 22.87
N LEU A 432 -7.75 -20.62 21.72
CA LEU A 432 -6.35 -21.06 21.64
C LEU A 432 -5.39 -19.94 22.07
N GLU A 433 -5.67 -18.69 21.73
CA GLU A 433 -4.90 -17.55 22.22
C GLU A 433 -4.89 -17.51 23.76
N ARG A 434 -6.08 -17.60 24.36
CA ARG A 434 -6.22 -17.68 25.83
C ARG A 434 -5.46 -18.88 26.40
N ALA A 435 -5.58 -20.05 25.80
CA ALA A 435 -4.88 -21.26 26.27
C ALA A 435 -3.36 -21.11 26.21
N VAL A 436 -2.83 -20.46 25.18
CA VAL A 436 -1.41 -20.13 25.04
C VAL A 436 -0.98 -19.16 26.14
N LEU A 437 -1.76 -18.12 26.41
CA LEU A 437 -1.46 -17.14 27.46
C LEU A 437 -1.42 -17.77 28.84
N MET A 438 -2.37 -18.68 29.15
CA MET A 438 -2.48 -19.37 30.44
C MET A 438 -1.49 -20.51 30.62
N CYS A 439 -0.85 -20.97 29.55
CA CYS A 439 0.09 -22.08 29.61
C CYS A 439 1.49 -21.60 29.98
N ASP A 440 2.01 -22.03 31.13
CA ASP A 440 3.39 -21.74 31.58
C ASP A 440 4.40 -22.77 31.11
N GLY A 441 3.93 -23.91 30.56
CA GLY A 441 4.75 -25.00 30.07
C GLY A 441 4.86 -25.06 28.55
N GLN A 442 5.31 -26.21 28.05
CA GLN A 442 5.43 -26.50 26.62
C GLN A 442 4.22 -27.27 26.04
N VAL A 443 3.22 -27.57 26.85
CA VAL A 443 2.07 -28.41 26.50
C VAL A 443 0.79 -27.74 26.97
N VAL A 444 -0.15 -27.48 26.07
CA VAL A 444 -1.49 -27.01 26.41
C VAL A 444 -2.32 -28.17 26.92
N HIS A 445 -2.82 -28.09 28.14
CA HIS A 445 -3.70 -29.07 28.78
C HIS A 445 -5.15 -28.59 28.82
N GLY A 446 -6.10 -29.51 29.09
CA GLY A 446 -7.53 -29.19 29.16
C GLY A 446 -7.88 -28.09 30.15
N HIS A 447 -7.17 -27.95 31.26
CA HIS A 447 -7.39 -26.89 32.23
C HIS A 447 -6.97 -25.49 31.78
N HIS A 448 -6.20 -25.37 30.69
CA HIS A 448 -5.91 -24.09 30.04
C HIS A 448 -7.05 -23.62 29.12
N LEU A 449 -7.93 -24.56 28.72
CA LEU A 449 -9.10 -24.24 27.91
C LEU A 449 -10.21 -23.57 28.75
N PRO A 450 -11.08 -22.76 28.14
CA PRO A 450 -12.21 -22.16 28.85
C PRO A 450 -13.12 -23.19 29.54
N PRO A 451 -13.75 -22.86 30.68
CA PRO A 451 -14.67 -23.75 31.39
C PRO A 451 -15.82 -24.27 30.53
N SER A 452 -16.27 -23.48 29.53
CA SER A 452 -17.31 -23.87 28.57
C SER A 452 -16.98 -25.14 27.77
N LEU A 453 -15.69 -25.42 27.53
CA LEU A 453 -15.25 -26.65 26.87
C LEU A 453 -15.03 -27.81 27.85
N GLN A 454 -14.98 -27.52 29.16
CA GLN A 454 -14.73 -28.52 30.21
C GLN A 454 -15.99 -29.14 30.79
N THR A 455 -17.18 -28.57 30.49
CA THR A 455 -18.46 -29.07 30.99
C THR A 455 -19.04 -30.14 30.09
N ALA A 456 -19.64 -31.18 30.66
CA ALA A 456 -20.29 -32.27 29.92
C ALA A 456 -21.49 -31.80 29.05
N GLU A 457 -22.10 -30.66 29.37
CA GLU A 457 -23.17 -30.04 28.58
C GLU A 457 -22.66 -29.53 27.21
N ALA A 458 -21.42 -29.09 27.15
CA ALA A 458 -20.81 -28.55 25.91
C ALA A 458 -20.54 -29.65 24.85
N SER A 459 -20.38 -30.89 25.27
CA SER A 459 -20.12 -32.03 24.38
C SER A 459 -21.39 -32.77 23.94
N GLY A 460 -22.58 -32.42 24.50
CA GLY A 460 -23.82 -33.17 24.26
C GLY A 460 -23.78 -34.62 24.75
N THR A 461 -22.72 -35.00 25.43
CA THR A 461 -22.51 -36.35 25.96
C THR A 461 -22.92 -36.37 27.41
N VAL A 462 -24.13 -36.81 27.71
CA VAL A 462 -24.54 -37.18 29.07
C VAL A 462 -23.83 -38.47 29.45
N THR A 463 -22.54 -38.38 29.71
CA THR A 463 -21.77 -39.50 30.25
C THR A 463 -21.95 -39.49 31.77
N ARG A 464 -22.74 -40.42 32.29
CA ARG A 464 -22.71 -40.78 33.71
C ARG A 464 -21.42 -41.54 34.00
N VAL A 465 -20.29 -40.80 34.03
CA VAL A 465 -19.02 -41.41 34.43
C VAL A 465 -18.93 -41.29 35.94
N SER A 466 -18.68 -42.41 36.61
CA SER A 466 -18.45 -42.40 38.06
C SER A 466 -17.17 -41.59 38.38
N LEU A 467 -17.09 -40.99 39.59
CA LEU A 467 -15.88 -40.28 40.03
C LEU A 467 -14.64 -41.16 39.90
N SER A 468 -14.77 -42.46 40.16
CA SER A 468 -13.68 -43.44 40.04
C SER A 468 -13.22 -43.59 38.59
N ASP A 469 -14.15 -43.60 37.63
CA ASP A 469 -13.80 -43.73 36.19
C ASP A 469 -13.23 -42.45 35.62
N ALA A 470 -13.72 -41.28 36.06
CA ALA A 470 -13.16 -39.98 35.69
C ALA A 470 -11.72 -39.81 36.17
N VAL A 471 -11.45 -40.15 37.45
CA VAL A 471 -10.11 -40.14 38.03
C VAL A 471 -9.19 -41.15 37.31
N ALA A 472 -9.72 -42.37 37.03
CA ALA A 472 -8.98 -43.38 36.28
C ALA A 472 -8.62 -42.95 34.86
N GLY A 473 -9.53 -42.25 34.17
CA GLY A 473 -9.30 -41.64 32.85
C GLY A 473 -8.19 -40.60 32.91
N PHE A 474 -8.30 -39.65 33.82
CA PHE A 474 -7.29 -38.60 33.99
C PHE A 474 -5.89 -39.14 34.35
N GLU A 475 -5.81 -40.12 35.26
CA GLU A 475 -4.56 -40.76 35.61
C GLU A 475 -3.95 -41.51 34.40
N LYS A 476 -4.77 -42.20 33.62
CA LYS A 476 -4.33 -42.89 32.41
C LYS A 476 -3.71 -41.94 31.40
N ASP A 477 -4.36 -40.80 31.14
CA ASP A 477 -3.92 -39.80 30.19
C ASP A 477 -2.61 -39.13 30.62
N LEU A 478 -2.47 -38.76 31.90
CA LEU A 478 -1.22 -38.24 32.46
C LEU A 478 -0.05 -39.24 32.27
N ILE A 479 -0.31 -40.52 32.52
CA ILE A 479 0.72 -41.55 32.37
C ILE A 479 1.08 -41.73 30.89
N GLN A 480 0.12 -41.74 29.98
CA GLN A 480 0.38 -41.85 28.55
C GLN A 480 1.19 -40.66 28.03
N ASP A 481 0.87 -39.42 28.43
CA ASP A 481 1.61 -38.24 28.03
C ASP A 481 3.03 -38.22 28.57
N ALA A 482 3.23 -38.63 29.82
CA ALA A 482 4.57 -38.80 30.37
C ALA A 482 5.39 -39.87 29.64
N LEU A 483 4.78 -40.98 29.27
CA LEU A 483 5.42 -42.04 28.48
C LEU A 483 5.74 -41.60 27.06
N LYS A 484 4.86 -40.82 26.40
CA LYS A 484 5.13 -40.19 25.08
C LYS A 484 6.33 -39.26 25.16
N THR A 485 6.35 -38.38 26.15
CA THR A 485 7.41 -37.38 26.37
C THR A 485 8.76 -38.04 26.62
N THR A 486 8.78 -39.22 27.31
CA THR A 486 10.00 -39.95 27.66
C THR A 486 10.32 -41.10 26.70
N ARG A 487 9.63 -41.18 25.56
CA ARG A 487 9.77 -42.26 24.56
C ARG A 487 9.72 -43.65 25.17
N GLY A 488 8.70 -43.89 26.02
CA GLY A 488 8.49 -45.18 26.65
C GLY A 488 9.39 -45.47 27.86
N ASN A 489 10.29 -44.56 28.26
CA ASN A 489 11.17 -44.78 29.40
C ASN A 489 10.39 -44.54 30.72
N ARG A 490 10.07 -45.66 31.40
CA ARG A 490 9.25 -45.65 32.63
C ARG A 490 9.91 -44.96 33.80
N ALA A 491 11.21 -45.08 33.99
CA ALA A 491 11.92 -44.42 35.07
C ALA A 491 11.92 -42.90 34.94
N LYS A 492 12.10 -42.39 33.68
CA LYS A 492 12.02 -40.97 33.38
C LYS A 492 10.57 -40.44 33.50
N ALA A 493 9.59 -41.25 33.05
CA ALA A 493 8.16 -40.88 33.17
C ALA A 493 7.71 -40.80 34.63
N ALA A 494 8.20 -41.72 35.49
CA ALA A 494 7.91 -41.68 36.91
C ALA A 494 8.47 -40.40 37.59
N ARG A 495 9.67 -39.98 37.22
CA ARG A 495 10.27 -38.71 37.73
C ARG A 495 9.51 -37.48 37.22
N LEU A 496 9.06 -37.53 35.94
CA LEU A 496 8.27 -36.42 35.38
C LEU A 496 6.93 -36.23 36.08
N LEU A 497 6.35 -37.30 36.60
CA LEU A 497 5.07 -37.29 37.33
C LEU A 497 5.26 -37.24 38.85
N ASP A 498 6.47 -36.96 39.33
CA ASP A 498 6.81 -36.90 40.76
C ASP A 498 6.31 -38.14 41.54
N THR A 499 6.54 -39.32 40.97
CA THR A 499 6.12 -40.60 41.54
C THR A 499 7.24 -41.66 41.42
N THR A 500 7.03 -42.81 42.07
CA THR A 500 7.98 -43.89 41.98
C THR A 500 7.73 -44.80 40.77
N GLU A 501 8.78 -45.39 40.21
CA GLU A 501 8.64 -46.33 39.11
C GLU A 501 7.71 -47.51 39.45
N ARG A 502 7.68 -47.94 40.71
CA ARG A 502 6.79 -48.99 41.21
C ARG A 502 5.30 -48.59 41.07
N VAL A 503 4.96 -47.36 41.48
CA VAL A 503 3.58 -46.83 41.38
C VAL A 503 3.20 -46.66 39.90
N LEU A 504 4.11 -46.11 39.07
CA LEU A 504 3.86 -45.97 37.64
C LEU A 504 3.61 -47.35 36.97
N ASN A 505 4.47 -48.35 37.25
CA ASN A 505 4.30 -49.70 36.70
C ASN A 505 3.00 -50.38 37.14
N TYR A 506 2.57 -50.17 38.39
CA TYR A 506 1.28 -50.63 38.84
C TYR A 506 0.12 -50.00 38.05
N LYS A 507 0.15 -48.67 37.86
CA LYS A 507 -0.90 -47.93 37.13
C LYS A 507 -0.88 -48.27 35.62
N VAL A 508 0.28 -48.44 35.00
CA VAL A 508 0.41 -48.88 33.61
C VAL A 508 -0.26 -50.24 33.40
N ARG A 509 -0.08 -51.19 34.34
CA ARG A 509 -0.76 -52.48 34.30
C ARG A 509 -2.28 -52.33 34.57
N LYS A 510 -2.66 -51.57 35.60
CA LYS A 510 -4.05 -51.33 35.96
C LYS A 510 -4.86 -50.76 34.80
N TYR A 511 -4.32 -49.82 34.05
CA TYR A 511 -4.97 -49.12 32.93
C TYR A 511 -4.70 -49.76 31.56
N VAL A 512 -4.02 -50.88 31.51
CA VAL A 512 -3.69 -51.64 30.29
C VAL A 512 -3.01 -50.74 29.24
N ILE A 513 -2.01 -49.96 29.65
CA ILE A 513 -1.30 -49.02 28.76
C ILE A 513 -0.18 -49.79 28.04
N ASP A 514 -0.25 -49.88 26.72
CA ASP A 514 0.80 -50.47 25.88
C ASP A 514 1.97 -49.51 25.69
N VAL A 515 3.02 -49.71 26.48
CA VAL A 515 4.23 -48.87 26.48
C VAL A 515 5.03 -48.99 25.17
N ARG A 516 4.90 -50.08 24.41
CA ARG A 516 5.64 -50.30 23.15
C ARG A 516 5.23 -49.30 22.07
N ARG A 517 4.00 -48.79 22.14
CA ARG A 517 3.52 -47.72 21.23
C ARG A 517 4.26 -46.40 21.34
N PHE A 518 5.04 -46.20 22.39
CA PHE A 518 5.76 -44.96 22.67
C PHE A 518 7.28 -45.10 22.53
N THR A 519 7.78 -46.25 22.09
CA THR A 519 9.24 -46.56 21.97
C THR A 519 9.79 -46.34 20.56
N SER A 520 8.96 -45.85 19.61
CA SER A 520 9.39 -45.52 18.23
C SER A 520 9.88 -44.08 18.08
#